data_31066871aef14600114685496d96b9ae
#
_entry.id   31066871aef14600114685496d96b9ae
#
_cell.length_a   1.000
_cell.length_b   1.000
_cell.length_c   1.000
_cell.angle_alpha   90.00
_cell.angle_beta   90.00
_cell.angle_gamma   90.00
#
_symmetry.space_group_name_H-M   'P 1'
#
loop_
_entity.id
_entity.type
_entity.pdbx_description
1 polymer ?
#
loop_
_entity_poly.entity_id
_entity_poly.type
_entity_poly.pdbx_seq_one_letter_code
_entity_poly.pdbx_strand_id
1 'polypeptide(L)'
;MAKYKEKVGKIVSAVVTRVDKNDSTFIEIGEIKGILQRKNRIKGEYFKVGDTLKAVVKSVNIDKNLGLMVELSRTSPKFLENLLILEVPELKDEKIIIEASARIPGSRSKIALISTSTQIDAIGAIVGVKGVRINAVSKELNGENIDCIEYSSVPEMFIARALSPALVNSVKIEEHPKNGEKGKAVVTINSEKKSKAIGKAGLNIRLAS
;
A
#
# COMPACT_ATOMS: atom_id res chain seq x y z
N MET A 1 23.43 8.73 12.74
CA MET A 1 22.31 9.39 12.06
C MET A 1 22.19 8.97 10.58
N ALA A 2 23.25 9.05 9.78
CA ALA A 2 23.23 8.63 8.36
C ALA A 2 22.69 7.22 8.13
N LYS A 3 23.19 6.21 8.84
CA LYS A 3 22.79 4.80 8.75
C LYS A 3 21.29 4.54 8.90
N TYR A 4 20.54 5.43 9.57
CA TYR A 4 19.10 5.26 9.81
C TYR A 4 18.24 6.08 8.86
N LYS A 5 18.77 7.17 8.32
CA LYS A 5 18.10 7.90 7.24
C LYS A 5 17.96 7.06 5.98
N GLU A 6 18.92 6.16 5.72
CA GLU A 6 18.88 5.19 4.61
C GLU A 6 17.79 4.12 4.79
N LYS A 7 17.24 3.96 6.00
CA LYS A 7 16.14 3.04 6.29
C LYS A 7 14.75 3.66 6.06
N VAL A 8 14.67 4.96 5.83
CA VAL A 8 13.38 5.61 5.52
C VAL A 8 12.78 4.98 4.27
N GLY A 9 11.51 4.61 4.35
CA GLY A 9 10.80 3.87 3.30
C GLY A 9 11.03 2.36 3.29
N LYS A 10 11.95 1.82 4.12
CA LYS A 10 12.20 0.38 4.23
C LYS A 10 11.42 -0.23 5.39
N ILE A 11 11.10 -1.51 5.25
CA ILE A 11 10.43 -2.28 6.30
C ILE A 11 11.43 -2.69 7.38
N VAL A 12 10.98 -2.68 8.62
CA VAL A 12 11.73 -3.13 9.80
C VAL A 12 10.84 -3.98 10.69
N SER A 13 11.45 -4.89 11.44
CA SER A 13 10.80 -5.60 12.54
C SER A 13 11.16 -4.90 13.85
N ALA A 14 10.16 -4.67 14.69
CA ALA A 14 10.30 -3.96 15.94
C ALA A 14 9.58 -4.69 17.08
N VAL A 15 10.09 -4.58 18.30
CA VAL A 15 9.49 -5.15 19.49
C VAL A 15 8.76 -4.05 20.25
N VAL A 16 7.54 -4.32 20.70
CA VAL A 16 6.73 -3.40 21.49
C VAL A 16 7.23 -3.38 22.92
N THR A 17 7.61 -2.21 23.41
CA THR A 17 8.12 -2.02 24.78
C THR A 17 7.12 -1.36 25.71
N ARG A 18 6.21 -0.53 25.16
CA ARG A 18 5.18 0.17 25.93
C ARG A 18 4.03 0.61 25.03
N VAL A 19 2.83 0.62 25.57
CA VAL A 19 1.66 1.27 24.97
C VAL A 19 1.16 2.33 25.94
N ASP A 20 0.97 3.56 25.47
CA ASP A 20 0.51 4.66 26.33
C ASP A 20 -1.03 4.82 26.31
N LYS A 21 -1.54 5.74 27.15
CA LYS A 21 -2.97 6.04 27.26
C LYS A 21 -3.57 6.62 25.97
N ASN A 22 -2.76 7.16 25.07
CA ASN A 22 -3.18 7.73 23.78
C ASN A 22 -3.08 6.71 22.65
N ASP A 23 -2.89 5.43 23.00
CA ASP A 23 -2.75 4.34 22.03
C ASP A 23 -1.48 4.46 21.13
N SER A 24 -0.49 5.23 21.56
CA SER A 24 0.82 5.23 20.90
C SER A 24 1.60 4.01 21.33
N THR A 25 2.16 3.31 20.37
CA THR A 25 2.95 2.09 20.61
C THR A 25 4.43 2.44 20.52
N PHE A 26 5.14 2.34 21.63
CA PHE A 26 6.59 2.51 21.68
C PHE A 26 7.27 1.19 21.35
N ILE A 27 8.32 1.26 20.55
CA ILE A 27 9.01 0.09 20.01
C ILE A 27 10.53 0.24 20.10
N GLU A 28 11.20 -0.89 20.01
CA GLU A 28 12.67 -0.97 19.85
C GLU A 28 13.04 -1.77 18.60
N ILE A 29 14.02 -1.24 17.87
CA ILE A 29 14.65 -1.87 16.71
C ILE A 29 16.14 -2.01 17.05
N GLY A 30 16.51 -3.16 17.65
CA GLY A 30 17.82 -3.30 18.29
C GLY A 30 17.98 -2.27 19.42
N GLU A 31 18.97 -1.41 19.33
CA GLU A 31 19.24 -0.38 20.34
C GLU A 31 18.45 0.94 20.15
N ILE A 32 17.65 1.02 19.08
CA ILE A 32 16.96 2.25 18.72
C ILE A 32 15.53 2.24 19.18
N LYS A 33 15.15 3.34 19.80
CA LYS A 33 13.79 3.60 20.21
C LYS A 33 12.98 4.19 19.05
N GLY A 34 11.71 3.85 19.00
CA GLY A 34 10.80 4.36 18.00
C GLY A 34 9.38 4.40 18.50
N ILE A 35 8.52 4.95 17.66
CA ILE A 35 7.10 5.10 17.93
C ILE A 35 6.27 4.75 16.72
N LEU A 36 5.22 3.98 16.94
CA LEU A 36 4.11 3.78 16.02
C LEU A 36 2.90 4.52 16.59
N GLN A 37 2.66 5.73 16.10
CA GLN A 37 1.53 6.53 16.53
C GLN A 37 0.21 5.91 16.08
N ARG A 38 -0.89 6.14 16.82
CA ARG A 38 -2.23 5.64 16.50
C ARG A 38 -2.66 5.94 15.05
N LYS A 39 -2.37 7.15 14.54
CA LYS A 39 -2.68 7.53 13.14
C LYS A 39 -1.91 6.76 12.08
N ASN A 40 -0.77 6.16 12.44
CA ASN A 40 0.08 5.37 11.58
C ASN A 40 -0.15 3.86 11.74
N ARG A 41 -1.11 3.46 12.56
CA ARG A 41 -1.54 2.09 12.80
C ARG A 41 -2.80 1.79 11.99
N ILE A 42 -2.94 0.59 11.46
CA ILE A 42 -4.17 0.17 10.77
C ILE A 42 -5.31 0.15 11.79
N LYS A 43 -6.48 0.64 11.40
CA LYS A 43 -7.65 0.67 12.28
C LYS A 43 -8.04 -0.75 12.70
N GLY A 44 -8.22 -0.95 14.00
CA GLY A 44 -8.57 -2.25 14.58
C GLY A 44 -7.38 -3.11 15.00
N GLU A 45 -6.14 -2.69 14.71
CA GLU A 45 -4.95 -3.36 15.26
C GLU A 45 -4.71 -2.95 16.71
N TYR A 46 -4.29 -3.91 17.51
CA TYR A 46 -3.86 -3.71 18.90
C TYR A 46 -2.57 -4.48 19.13
N PHE A 47 -1.61 -3.81 19.76
CA PHE A 47 -0.33 -4.40 20.11
C PHE A 47 -0.15 -4.41 21.63
N LYS A 48 0.51 -5.44 22.13
CA LYS A 48 0.86 -5.60 23.54
C LYS A 48 2.37 -5.54 23.71
N VAL A 49 2.82 -5.22 24.91
CA VAL A 49 4.23 -5.30 25.28
C VAL A 49 4.76 -6.72 25.02
N GLY A 50 5.89 -6.80 24.33
CA GLY A 50 6.52 -8.05 23.90
C GLY A 50 6.13 -8.51 22.49
N ASP A 51 5.08 -7.94 21.89
CA ASP A 51 4.74 -8.26 20.50
C ASP A 51 5.84 -7.80 19.55
N THR A 52 6.05 -8.58 18.48
CA THR A 52 6.89 -8.19 17.35
C THR A 52 5.99 -7.75 16.21
N LEU A 53 6.24 -6.57 15.66
CA LEU A 53 5.51 -6.03 14.53
C LEU A 53 6.45 -5.63 13.38
N LYS A 54 5.93 -5.68 12.17
CA LYS A 54 6.57 -5.12 10.98
C LYS A 54 5.96 -3.76 10.68
N ALA A 55 6.79 -2.81 10.27
CA ALA A 55 6.33 -1.49 9.81
C ALA A 55 7.38 -0.86 8.90
N VAL A 56 6.99 0.15 8.14
CA VAL A 56 7.93 0.93 7.35
C VAL A 56 8.44 2.12 8.18
N VAL A 57 9.72 2.45 8.04
CA VAL A 57 10.31 3.64 8.64
C VAL A 57 9.77 4.86 7.90
N LYS A 58 8.99 5.69 8.59
CA LYS A 58 8.41 6.91 8.03
C LYS A 58 9.39 8.09 8.11
N SER A 59 10.01 8.26 9.27
CA SER A 59 10.99 9.31 9.52
C SER A 59 11.94 8.94 10.64
N VAL A 60 13.07 9.65 10.68
CA VAL A 60 14.07 9.54 11.74
C VAL A 60 14.29 10.92 12.30
N ASN A 61 13.98 11.10 13.58
CA ASN A 61 14.00 12.37 14.28
C ASN A 61 14.93 12.32 15.50
N ILE A 62 15.37 13.46 15.98
CA ILE A 62 16.07 13.58 17.26
C ILE A 62 15.08 14.15 18.27
N ASP A 63 14.71 13.35 19.24
CA ASP A 63 13.97 13.79 20.40
C ASP A 63 14.94 14.40 21.44
N LYS A 64 14.56 15.53 22.06
CA LYS A 64 15.42 16.23 23.01
C LYS A 64 15.77 15.42 24.24
N ASN A 65 14.85 14.51 24.65
CA ASN A 65 14.98 13.72 25.88
C ASN A 65 15.42 12.27 25.62
N LEU A 66 14.96 11.71 24.49
CA LEU A 66 15.12 10.28 24.16
C LEU A 66 16.23 10.03 23.11
N GLY A 67 16.80 11.09 22.56
CA GLY A 67 17.83 10.97 21.52
C GLY A 67 17.25 10.61 20.15
N LEU A 68 17.90 9.68 19.44
CA LEU A 68 17.45 9.24 18.12
C LEU A 68 16.15 8.44 18.22
N MET A 69 15.11 8.92 17.56
CA MET A 69 13.79 8.26 17.49
C MET A 69 13.37 7.99 16.05
N VAL A 70 12.82 6.81 15.84
CA VAL A 70 12.27 6.36 14.56
C VAL A 70 10.75 6.40 14.62
N GLU A 71 10.11 7.11 13.69
CA GLU A 71 8.66 7.04 13.50
C GLU A 71 8.34 5.94 12.49
N LEU A 72 7.46 5.03 12.87
CA LEU A 72 7.01 3.92 12.03
C LEU A 72 5.61 4.17 11.47
N SER A 73 5.31 3.50 10.35
CA SER A 73 3.98 3.51 9.75
C SER A 73 3.60 2.13 9.21
N ARG A 74 2.35 1.73 9.47
CA ARG A 74 1.67 0.58 8.87
C ARG A 74 0.56 1.02 7.90
N THR A 75 0.29 2.33 7.81
CA THR A 75 -0.72 2.93 6.93
C THR A 75 -0.14 3.47 5.62
N SER A 76 1.17 3.63 5.53
CA SER A 76 1.85 4.09 4.31
C SER A 76 1.69 3.10 3.14
N PRO A 77 1.49 3.58 1.88
CA PRO A 77 1.58 2.71 0.69
C PRO A 77 2.90 1.94 0.61
N LYS A 78 4.00 2.55 1.07
CA LYS A 78 5.32 1.89 1.12
C LYS A 78 5.35 0.64 1.99
N PHE A 79 4.48 0.53 2.99
CA PHE A 79 4.38 -0.68 3.79
C PHE A 79 3.83 -1.85 2.98
N LEU A 80 2.75 -1.63 2.21
CA LEU A 80 2.21 -2.61 1.27
C LEU A 80 3.25 -3.03 0.22
N GLU A 81 3.88 -2.05 -0.44
CA GLU A 81 4.87 -2.30 -1.49
C GLU A 81 6.05 -3.14 -0.96
N ASN A 82 6.58 -2.81 0.21
CA ASN A 82 7.69 -3.57 0.81
C ASN A 82 7.26 -4.98 1.23
N LEU A 83 6.05 -5.18 1.73
CA LEU A 83 5.54 -6.53 2.03
C LEU A 83 5.45 -7.38 0.77
N LEU A 84 4.97 -6.81 -0.34
CA LEU A 84 4.93 -7.49 -1.63
C LEU A 84 6.34 -7.85 -2.12
N ILE A 85 7.31 -6.95 -1.99
CA ILE A 85 8.71 -7.22 -2.36
C ILE A 85 9.31 -8.37 -1.54
N LEU A 86 8.91 -8.52 -0.27
CA LEU A 86 9.35 -9.64 0.57
C LEU A 86 8.77 -10.98 0.13
N GLU A 87 7.50 -10.99 -0.33
CA GLU A 87 6.78 -12.22 -0.69
C GLU A 87 6.97 -12.62 -2.16
N VAL A 88 7.32 -11.67 -3.05
CA VAL A 88 7.36 -11.87 -4.50
C VAL A 88 8.77 -11.65 -5.04
N PRO A 89 9.52 -12.73 -5.33
CA PRO A 89 10.89 -12.63 -5.85
C PRO A 89 10.98 -11.82 -7.14
N GLU A 90 9.99 -11.88 -8.00
CA GLU A 90 9.94 -11.18 -9.28
C GLU A 90 9.93 -9.64 -9.10
N LEU A 91 9.38 -9.13 -7.98
CA LEU A 91 9.48 -7.72 -7.61
C LEU A 91 10.87 -7.36 -7.10
N LYS A 92 11.48 -8.26 -6.30
CA LYS A 92 12.83 -8.06 -5.78
C LYS A 92 13.87 -8.06 -6.90
N ASP A 93 13.66 -8.88 -7.92
CA ASP A 93 14.54 -9.01 -9.10
C ASP A 93 14.23 -7.97 -10.18
N GLU A 94 13.32 -7.02 -9.90
CA GLU A 94 12.88 -5.97 -10.83
C GLU A 94 12.31 -6.50 -12.16
N LYS A 95 11.85 -7.76 -12.18
CA LYS A 95 11.14 -8.33 -13.33
C LYS A 95 9.69 -7.86 -13.42
N ILE A 96 9.14 -7.44 -12.29
CA ILE A 96 7.85 -6.78 -12.14
C ILE A 96 8.09 -5.49 -11.37
N ILE A 97 7.41 -4.42 -11.77
CA ILE A 97 7.50 -3.09 -11.16
C ILE A 97 6.11 -2.69 -10.70
N ILE A 98 6.02 -2.16 -9.49
CA ILE A 98 4.82 -1.48 -9.00
C ILE A 98 4.91 -0.01 -9.45
N GLU A 99 4.16 0.34 -10.48
CA GLU A 99 4.17 1.68 -11.07
C GLU A 99 3.34 2.67 -10.25
N ALA A 100 2.22 2.22 -9.72
CA ALA A 100 1.36 3.02 -8.87
C ALA A 100 0.71 2.16 -7.80
N SER A 101 0.43 2.77 -6.65
CA SER A 101 -0.34 2.15 -5.58
C SER A 101 -1.27 3.16 -4.91
N ALA A 102 -2.49 2.72 -4.62
CA ALA A 102 -3.47 3.45 -3.84
C ALA A 102 -3.97 2.56 -2.71
N ARG A 103 -4.13 3.11 -1.52
CA ARG A 103 -4.42 2.31 -0.33
C ARG A 103 -5.37 3.00 0.63
N ILE A 104 -6.35 2.25 1.11
CA ILE A 104 -7.17 2.58 2.28
C ILE A 104 -6.84 1.50 3.32
N PRO A 105 -5.96 1.81 4.31
CA PRO A 105 -5.37 0.85 5.21
C PRO A 105 -6.39 -0.02 5.95
N GLY A 106 -6.16 -1.34 5.95
CA GLY A 106 -7.04 -2.33 6.59
C GLY A 106 -8.35 -2.59 5.85
N SER A 107 -8.57 -1.94 4.71
CA SER A 107 -9.79 -2.10 3.92
C SER A 107 -9.49 -2.64 2.52
N ARG A 108 -8.94 -1.80 1.66
CA ARG A 108 -8.65 -2.18 0.26
C ARG A 108 -7.51 -1.35 -0.30
N SER A 109 -6.78 -1.96 -1.21
CA SER A 109 -5.72 -1.29 -1.99
C SER A 109 -5.76 -1.74 -3.44
N LYS A 110 -5.18 -0.92 -4.30
CA LYS A 110 -4.94 -1.22 -5.70
C LYS A 110 -3.47 -1.01 -6.01
N ILE A 111 -2.89 -1.92 -6.77
CA ILE A 111 -1.52 -1.81 -7.28
C ILE A 111 -1.54 -1.99 -8.79
N ALA A 112 -0.86 -1.08 -9.48
CA ALA A 112 -0.67 -1.13 -10.92
C ALA A 112 0.72 -1.67 -11.22
N LEU A 113 0.78 -2.72 -12.03
CA LEU A 113 1.97 -3.52 -12.28
C LEU A 113 2.43 -3.40 -13.73
N ILE A 114 3.74 -3.34 -13.92
CA ILE A 114 4.39 -3.50 -15.21
C ILE A 114 5.26 -4.75 -15.16
N SER A 115 5.18 -5.60 -16.18
CA SER A 115 6.16 -6.65 -16.42
C SER A 115 7.25 -6.14 -17.35
N THR A 116 8.51 -6.41 -17.03
CA THR A 116 9.66 -6.10 -17.90
C THR A 116 9.82 -7.10 -19.04
N SER A 117 9.05 -8.18 -19.03
CA SER A 117 9.05 -9.23 -20.06
C SER A 117 7.64 -9.69 -20.36
N THR A 118 7.34 -9.89 -21.64
CA THR A 118 6.04 -10.43 -22.10
C THR A 118 5.80 -11.87 -21.66
N GLN A 119 6.82 -12.57 -21.20
CA GLN A 119 6.73 -13.95 -20.72
C GLN A 119 6.32 -14.04 -19.24
N ILE A 120 6.27 -12.92 -18.52
CA ILE A 120 5.95 -12.89 -17.10
C ILE A 120 4.54 -12.33 -16.91
N ASP A 121 3.65 -13.16 -16.37
CA ASP A 121 2.35 -12.71 -15.87
C ASP A 121 2.55 -11.99 -14.53
N ALA A 122 2.53 -10.66 -14.56
CA ALA A 122 2.76 -9.85 -13.38
C ALA A 122 1.68 -10.08 -12.30
N ILE A 123 0.41 -10.17 -12.69
CA ILE A 123 -0.69 -10.38 -11.75
C ILE A 123 -0.61 -11.77 -11.14
N GLY A 124 -0.41 -12.81 -11.96
CA GLY A 124 -0.27 -14.18 -11.49
C GLY A 124 0.91 -14.37 -10.54
N ALA A 125 2.03 -13.70 -10.79
CA ALA A 125 3.20 -13.75 -9.92
C ALA A 125 2.95 -13.11 -8.54
N ILE A 126 2.25 -11.96 -8.49
CA ILE A 126 1.86 -11.31 -7.24
C ILE A 126 0.87 -12.16 -6.45
N VAL A 127 -0.15 -12.68 -7.11
CA VAL A 127 -1.19 -13.50 -6.47
C VAL A 127 -0.59 -14.80 -5.93
N GLY A 128 0.27 -15.43 -6.72
CA GLY A 128 0.86 -16.73 -6.40
C GLY A 128 -0.11 -17.90 -6.55
N VAL A 129 0.42 -19.11 -6.47
CA VAL A 129 -0.38 -20.33 -6.57
C VAL A 129 -1.48 -20.34 -5.50
N LYS A 130 -2.74 -20.48 -5.92
CA LYS A 130 -3.92 -20.43 -5.01
C LYS A 130 -3.98 -19.20 -4.11
N GLY A 131 -3.37 -18.10 -4.51
CA GLY A 131 -3.38 -16.83 -3.75
C GLY A 131 -2.44 -16.80 -2.54
N VAL A 132 -1.52 -17.73 -2.40
CA VAL A 132 -0.67 -17.85 -1.20
C VAL A 132 0.11 -16.57 -0.91
N ARG A 133 0.71 -15.95 -1.93
CA ARG A 133 1.54 -14.75 -1.75
C ARG A 133 0.71 -13.54 -1.34
N ILE A 134 -0.34 -13.23 -2.11
CA ILE A 134 -1.20 -12.07 -1.83
C ILE A 134 -1.96 -12.21 -0.50
N ASN A 135 -2.36 -13.44 -0.14
CA ASN A 135 -3.02 -13.69 1.13
C ASN A 135 -2.09 -13.52 2.33
N ALA A 136 -0.80 -13.85 2.20
CA ALA A 136 0.19 -13.60 3.24
C ALA A 136 0.32 -12.10 3.52
N VAL A 137 0.40 -11.27 2.46
CA VAL A 137 0.43 -9.81 2.58
C VAL A 137 -0.87 -9.26 3.14
N SER A 138 -2.02 -9.70 2.63
CA SER A 138 -3.34 -9.30 3.14
C SER A 138 -3.49 -9.57 4.64
N LYS A 139 -3.04 -10.73 5.10
CA LYS A 139 -3.08 -11.11 6.52
C LYS A 139 -2.23 -10.16 7.37
N GLU A 140 -1.02 -9.81 6.94
CA GLU A 140 -0.17 -8.83 7.63
C GLU A 140 -0.82 -7.43 7.68
N LEU A 141 -1.64 -7.09 6.68
CA LEU A 141 -2.38 -5.83 6.57
C LEU A 141 -3.77 -5.88 7.23
N ASN A 142 -3.98 -6.76 8.19
CA ASN A 142 -5.25 -6.91 8.91
C ASN A 142 -6.45 -7.24 8.01
N GLY A 143 -6.24 -8.07 6.98
CA GLY A 143 -7.28 -8.51 6.06
C GLY A 143 -7.59 -7.53 4.91
N GLU A 144 -6.68 -6.60 4.61
CA GLU A 144 -6.82 -5.67 3.48
C GLU A 144 -6.90 -6.40 2.15
N ASN A 145 -7.93 -6.12 1.35
CA ASN A 145 -8.07 -6.65 0.01
C ASN A 145 -7.14 -5.92 -0.95
N ILE A 146 -6.32 -6.66 -1.71
CA ILE A 146 -5.34 -6.11 -2.64
C ILE A 146 -5.77 -6.46 -4.07
N ASP A 147 -6.14 -5.43 -4.84
CA ASP A 147 -6.45 -5.56 -6.25
C ASP A 147 -5.19 -5.31 -7.09
N CYS A 148 -4.85 -6.26 -7.95
CA CYS A 148 -3.75 -6.14 -8.90
C CYS A 148 -4.30 -5.79 -10.28
N ILE A 149 -3.77 -4.74 -10.90
CA ILE A 149 -4.11 -4.35 -12.26
C ILE A 149 -2.84 -4.16 -13.09
N GLU A 150 -2.94 -4.37 -14.39
CA GLU A 150 -1.87 -4.01 -15.31
C GLU A 150 -1.86 -2.50 -15.52
N TYR A 151 -0.69 -1.90 -15.39
CA TYR A 151 -0.49 -0.51 -15.77
C TYR A 151 -0.63 -0.32 -17.30
N SER A 152 -1.05 0.85 -17.70
CA SER A 152 -1.04 1.29 -19.11
C SER A 152 -0.62 2.74 -19.19
N SER A 153 0.26 3.04 -20.16
CA SER A 153 0.63 4.42 -20.50
C SER A 153 -0.49 5.17 -21.23
N VAL A 154 -1.52 4.45 -21.71
CA VAL A 154 -2.75 5.04 -22.28
C VAL A 154 -3.71 5.36 -21.13
N PRO A 155 -3.96 6.65 -20.82
CA PRO A 155 -4.73 7.03 -19.65
C PRO A 155 -6.13 6.42 -19.58
N GLU A 156 -6.83 6.37 -20.73
CA GLU A 156 -8.18 5.81 -20.81
C GLU A 156 -8.20 4.33 -20.44
N MET A 157 -7.20 3.59 -20.90
CA MET A 157 -7.05 2.16 -20.61
C MET A 157 -6.67 1.96 -19.14
N PHE A 158 -5.78 2.79 -18.59
CA PHE A 158 -5.39 2.71 -17.18
C PHE A 158 -6.56 3.00 -16.26
N ILE A 159 -7.37 4.03 -16.55
CA ILE A 159 -8.59 4.35 -15.78
C ILE A 159 -9.58 3.20 -15.84
N ALA A 160 -9.81 2.62 -17.02
CA ALA A 160 -10.72 1.48 -17.18
C ALA A 160 -10.27 0.28 -16.32
N ARG A 161 -8.98 -0.04 -16.32
CA ARG A 161 -8.40 -1.12 -15.49
C ARG A 161 -8.46 -0.81 -14.00
N ALA A 162 -8.23 0.45 -13.62
CA ALA A 162 -8.29 0.89 -12.23
C ALA A 162 -9.69 0.73 -11.61
N LEU A 163 -10.74 0.77 -12.42
CA LEU A 163 -12.12 0.53 -11.98
C LEU A 163 -12.50 -0.96 -11.84
N SER A 164 -11.57 -1.88 -12.15
CA SER A 164 -11.77 -3.30 -11.87
C SER A 164 -12.30 -3.53 -10.43
N PRO A 165 -13.21 -4.47 -10.19
CA PRO A 165 -13.75 -5.49 -11.10
C PRO A 165 -14.89 -5.04 -12.00
N ALA A 166 -15.25 -3.75 -12.05
CA ALA A 166 -16.27 -3.27 -12.96
C ALA A 166 -15.75 -3.23 -14.40
N LEU A 167 -16.53 -3.76 -15.32
CA LEU A 167 -16.28 -3.62 -16.75
C LEU A 167 -16.74 -2.24 -17.22
N VAL A 168 -15.86 -1.52 -17.89
CA VAL A 168 -16.07 -0.16 -18.40
C VAL A 168 -16.33 -0.22 -19.89
N ASN A 169 -17.35 0.48 -20.36
CA ASN A 169 -17.69 0.55 -21.78
C ASN A 169 -16.79 1.52 -22.54
N SER A 170 -16.57 2.71 -21.96
CA SER A 170 -15.68 3.72 -22.52
C SER A 170 -15.17 4.69 -21.46
N VAL A 171 -14.02 5.28 -21.72
CA VAL A 171 -13.43 6.36 -20.94
C VAL A 171 -13.10 7.50 -21.88
N LYS A 172 -13.49 8.72 -21.52
CA LYS A 172 -13.15 9.94 -22.23
C LYS A 172 -12.45 10.90 -21.27
N ILE A 173 -11.24 11.31 -21.60
CA ILE A 173 -10.55 12.37 -20.88
C ILE A 173 -11.12 13.72 -21.30
N GLU A 174 -11.66 14.47 -20.36
CA GLU A 174 -12.12 15.84 -20.59
C GLU A 174 -11.05 16.86 -20.24
N GLU A 175 -10.29 16.61 -19.18
CA GLU A 175 -9.20 17.48 -18.73
C GLU A 175 -7.99 16.64 -18.33
N HIS A 176 -6.84 16.97 -18.91
CA HIS A 176 -5.57 16.36 -18.50
C HIS A 176 -5.04 17.04 -17.23
N PRO A 177 -4.37 16.30 -16.32
CA PRO A 177 -3.72 16.89 -15.16
C PRO A 177 -2.72 17.97 -15.57
N LYS A 178 -2.78 19.15 -14.93
CA LYS A 178 -1.86 20.27 -15.17
C LYS A 178 -1.41 20.86 -13.85
N ASN A 179 -0.12 21.20 -13.74
CA ASN A 179 0.45 21.95 -12.60
C ASN A 179 0.08 21.41 -11.20
N GLY A 180 -0.04 20.07 -11.05
CA GLY A 180 -0.42 19.44 -9.79
C GLY A 180 -1.93 19.39 -9.52
N GLU A 181 -2.75 19.90 -10.41
CA GLU A 181 -4.21 19.74 -10.36
C GLU A 181 -4.62 18.39 -10.93
N LYS A 182 -5.74 17.86 -10.43
CA LYS A 182 -6.30 16.59 -10.93
C LYS A 182 -6.96 16.80 -12.28
N GLY A 183 -6.79 15.81 -13.16
CA GLY A 183 -7.53 15.74 -14.41
C GLY A 183 -8.99 15.31 -14.19
N LYS A 184 -9.77 15.33 -15.27
CA LYS A 184 -11.17 14.89 -15.29
C LYS A 184 -11.40 13.89 -16.42
N ALA A 185 -11.99 12.76 -16.08
CA ALA A 185 -12.40 11.73 -17.03
C ALA A 185 -13.87 11.37 -16.83
N VAL A 186 -14.55 11.13 -17.94
CA VAL A 186 -15.92 10.60 -17.96
C VAL A 186 -15.87 9.13 -18.32
N VAL A 187 -16.43 8.31 -17.44
CA VAL A 187 -16.48 6.86 -17.59
C VAL A 187 -17.91 6.43 -17.84
N THR A 188 -18.14 5.72 -18.95
CA THR A 188 -19.42 5.14 -19.30
C THR A 188 -19.44 3.67 -18.96
N ILE A 189 -20.44 3.24 -18.21
CA ILE A 189 -20.65 1.87 -17.79
C ILE A 189 -22.12 1.49 -17.89
N ASN A 190 -22.41 0.19 -17.97
CA ASN A 190 -23.78 -0.29 -17.86
C ASN A 190 -24.32 -0.02 -16.46
N SER A 191 -25.60 0.37 -16.35
CA SER A 191 -26.27 0.68 -15.07
C SER A 191 -26.14 -0.43 -14.02
N GLU A 192 -26.22 -1.69 -14.46
CA GLU A 192 -26.03 -2.88 -13.61
C GLU A 192 -24.62 -2.99 -13.00
N LYS A 193 -23.62 -2.38 -13.62
CA LYS A 193 -22.21 -2.41 -13.16
C LYS A 193 -21.86 -1.20 -12.28
N LYS A 194 -22.73 -0.22 -12.18
CA LYS A 194 -22.49 1.04 -11.45
C LYS A 194 -22.09 0.82 -10.00
N SER A 195 -22.79 -0.06 -9.29
CA SER A 195 -22.49 -0.35 -7.88
C SER A 195 -21.11 -1.01 -7.70
N LYS A 196 -20.66 -1.83 -8.65
CA LYS A 196 -19.32 -2.44 -8.65
C LYS A 196 -18.22 -1.39 -8.91
N ALA A 197 -18.47 -0.45 -9.83
CA ALA A 197 -17.51 0.61 -10.14
C ALA A 197 -17.31 1.56 -8.95
N ILE A 198 -18.38 1.95 -8.29
CA ILE A 198 -18.34 2.80 -7.10
C ILE A 198 -17.74 2.02 -5.93
N GLY A 199 -18.18 0.77 -5.74
CA GLY A 199 -17.80 -0.08 -4.62
C GLY A 199 -18.50 0.28 -3.32
N LYS A 200 -18.39 -0.60 -2.32
CA LYS A 200 -18.95 -0.38 -0.99
C LYS A 200 -18.38 0.92 -0.40
N ALA A 201 -19.25 1.82 0.05
CA ALA A 201 -18.89 3.13 0.58
C ALA A 201 -17.98 3.97 -0.34
N GLY A 202 -18.04 3.75 -1.66
CA GLY A 202 -17.23 4.47 -2.64
C GLY A 202 -15.75 4.06 -2.67
N LEU A 203 -15.39 2.95 -2.04
CA LEU A 203 -13.97 2.52 -1.92
C LEU A 203 -13.31 2.28 -3.27
N ASN A 204 -14.03 1.64 -4.21
CA ASN A 204 -13.42 1.29 -5.49
C ASN A 204 -13.08 2.53 -6.32
N ILE A 205 -14.02 3.47 -6.45
CA ILE A 205 -13.79 4.70 -7.21
C ILE A 205 -12.75 5.61 -6.54
N ARG A 206 -12.71 5.65 -5.21
CA ARG A 206 -11.70 6.44 -4.47
C ARG A 206 -10.28 5.91 -4.64
N LEU A 207 -10.11 4.60 -4.81
CA LEU A 207 -8.81 3.99 -5.05
C LEU A 207 -8.40 4.13 -6.52
N ALA A 208 -9.37 4.24 -7.44
CA ALA A 208 -9.12 4.41 -8.87
C ALA A 208 -8.83 5.88 -9.26
N SER A 209 -9.22 6.85 -8.45
CA SER A 209 -9.01 8.29 -8.67
C SER A 209 -7.72 8.80 -8.03
#